data_fdb44c4065492a48ea50ca15f0e0d93d
#
_entry.id   fdb44c4065492a48ea50ca15f0e0d93d
#
_cell.length_a   1.000
_cell.length_b   1.000
_cell.length_c   1.000
_cell.angle_alpha   90.00
_cell.angle_beta   90.00
_cell.angle_gamma   90.00
#
_symmetry.space_group_name_H-M   'P 1'
#
loop_
_entity.id
_entity.type
_entity.pdbx_description
1 polymer ?
#
loop_
_entity_poly.entity_id
_entity_poly.type
_entity_poly.pdbx_seq_one_letter_code
_entity_poly.pdbx_strand_id
1 'polypeptide(L)'
;MKVGMYTTVGERCGIAAYTNSLINALRSLPDTEVEVVPIEEGRQPKEHYVEVAERLNAGDIDVVHVQHEHSFWGGILPGHSAYWEFRYLIEKPIVLTAHTTYTAEEMLRYRTERRPLKKLAKWLLLRNRSWVDGVQIAPFITAITIVHTEEAKQQLIERGADPKFVHVVPAGVPEVIAAATGGEAFRRRFGLNGFRVITIFGYIAPNKGYELTLKLLPSLPEDVKLVIAGGPRNAAMEPYFAQLRNIIESSGVQDRVVITGYLRDEEVAEAMAASSVVLTPHTEATGSYSVTIPLAYGKAVLASDLACFREITQRIACLELFRAGDIEDFRQHLLQLLNDEARRATLERRAKEYAERYSWHCIAERTRTIYEEALRVYAPVTRRPYTLSGKRASF
;
A
#
# COMPACT_ATOMS: atom_id res chain seq x y z
N MET A 1 -21.54 4.08 16.56
CA MET A 1 -21.18 2.86 15.79
C MET A 1 -19.86 2.34 16.32
N LYS A 2 -19.81 1.08 16.72
CA LYS A 2 -18.59 0.42 17.16
C LYS A 2 -18.08 -0.55 16.09
N VAL A 3 -16.84 -0.36 15.65
CA VAL A 3 -16.19 -1.14 14.59
C VAL A 3 -15.19 -2.10 15.22
N GLY A 4 -15.33 -3.40 14.95
CA GLY A 4 -14.31 -4.41 15.26
C GLY A 4 -13.28 -4.46 14.12
N MET A 5 -12.11 -3.84 14.30
CA MET A 5 -11.05 -3.79 13.29
C MET A 5 -10.10 -4.97 13.43
N TYR A 6 -10.18 -5.95 12.53
CA TYR A 6 -9.30 -7.10 12.48
C TYR A 6 -8.12 -6.82 11.53
N THR A 7 -6.94 -6.58 12.10
CA THR A 7 -5.79 -6.04 11.35
C THR A 7 -4.45 -6.45 11.98
N THR A 8 -3.39 -6.41 11.17
CA THR A 8 -2.02 -6.50 11.69
C THR A 8 -1.61 -5.24 12.45
N VAL A 9 -0.84 -5.42 13.51
CA VAL A 9 -0.35 -4.33 14.38
C VAL A 9 1.18 -4.19 14.36
N GLY A 10 1.88 -4.87 13.45
CA GLY A 10 3.34 -4.87 13.35
C GLY A 10 3.93 -3.50 12.98
N GLU A 11 5.00 -3.08 13.67
CA GLU A 11 5.61 -1.74 13.52
C GLU A 11 6.17 -1.45 12.11
N ARG A 12 6.59 -2.47 11.34
CA ARG A 12 7.20 -2.31 10.01
C ARG A 12 6.35 -2.90 8.90
N CYS A 13 5.03 -2.73 9.01
CA CYS A 13 4.06 -3.21 8.04
C CYS A 13 3.30 -2.03 7.42
N GLY A 14 3.28 -1.95 6.08
CA GLY A 14 2.55 -0.90 5.37
C GLY A 14 1.04 -0.95 5.63
N ILE A 15 0.47 -2.16 5.81
CA ILE A 15 -0.95 -2.35 6.16
C ILE A 15 -1.22 -1.84 7.57
N ALA A 16 -0.33 -2.13 8.53
CA ALA A 16 -0.48 -1.61 9.89
C ALA A 16 -0.39 -0.08 9.94
N ALA A 17 0.55 0.53 9.19
CA ALA A 17 0.65 1.99 9.09
C ALA A 17 -0.63 2.61 8.50
N TYR A 18 -1.15 2.04 7.39
CA TYR A 18 -2.43 2.41 6.80
C TYR A 18 -3.56 2.30 7.82
N THR A 19 -3.67 1.15 8.48
CA THR A 19 -4.80 0.88 9.39
C THR A 19 -4.75 1.75 10.63
N ASN A 20 -3.57 2.00 11.19
CA ASN A 20 -3.41 2.89 12.34
C ASN A 20 -3.89 4.31 12.01
N SER A 21 -3.54 4.82 10.82
CA SER A 21 -4.02 6.14 10.36
C SER A 21 -5.55 6.15 10.18
N LEU A 22 -6.12 5.08 9.60
CA LEU A 22 -7.57 4.94 9.44
C LEU A 22 -8.28 4.85 10.81
N ILE A 23 -7.76 4.05 11.75
CA ILE A 23 -8.31 3.91 13.10
C ILE A 23 -8.34 5.25 13.83
N ASN A 24 -7.24 6.00 13.79
CA ASN A 24 -7.15 7.30 14.43
C ASN A 24 -8.17 8.27 13.84
N ALA A 25 -8.30 8.29 12.52
CA ALA A 25 -9.27 9.13 11.84
C ALA A 25 -10.73 8.70 12.11
N LEU A 26 -11.03 7.40 12.15
CA LEU A 26 -12.37 6.90 12.51
C LEU A 26 -12.73 7.27 13.95
N ARG A 27 -11.78 7.18 14.89
CA ARG A 27 -11.98 7.56 16.30
C ARG A 27 -12.18 9.07 16.49
N SER A 28 -11.75 9.90 15.53
CA SER A 28 -12.01 11.35 15.56
C SER A 28 -13.41 11.72 15.04
N LEU A 29 -14.12 10.78 14.40
CA LEU A 29 -15.49 11.01 13.95
C LEU A 29 -16.47 10.90 15.12
N PRO A 30 -17.53 11.73 15.16
CA PRO A 30 -18.58 11.62 16.18
C PRO A 30 -19.19 10.22 16.18
N ASP A 31 -19.50 9.72 17.38
CA ASP A 31 -20.23 8.46 17.58
C ASP A 31 -19.59 7.24 16.90
N THR A 32 -18.26 7.24 16.76
CA THR A 32 -17.50 6.14 16.14
C THR A 32 -16.44 5.63 17.10
N GLU A 33 -16.57 4.37 17.50
CA GLU A 33 -15.60 3.65 18.32
C GLU A 33 -14.91 2.56 17.48
N VAL A 34 -13.64 2.31 17.76
CA VAL A 34 -12.90 1.24 17.08
C VAL A 34 -12.20 0.37 18.10
N GLU A 35 -12.58 -0.90 18.12
CA GLU A 35 -11.90 -1.96 18.85
C GLU A 35 -10.94 -2.69 17.91
N VAL A 36 -9.65 -2.75 18.28
CA VAL A 36 -8.63 -3.41 17.47
C VAL A 36 -8.45 -4.84 17.93
N VAL A 37 -8.57 -5.77 16.99
CA VAL A 37 -8.27 -7.18 17.17
C VAL A 37 -7.08 -7.53 16.29
N PRO A 38 -5.94 -7.96 16.87
CA PRO A 38 -4.73 -8.24 16.09
C PRO A 38 -4.89 -9.46 15.19
N ILE A 39 -4.39 -9.38 13.96
CA ILE A 39 -4.16 -10.53 13.07
C ILE A 39 -2.77 -11.11 13.38
N GLU A 40 -2.73 -12.40 13.66
CA GLU A 40 -1.49 -13.17 13.63
C GLU A 40 -1.23 -13.68 12.22
N GLU A 41 -0.03 -13.35 11.66
CA GLU A 41 0.29 -13.69 10.28
C GLU A 41 0.42 -15.20 10.07
N GLY A 42 -0.13 -15.66 8.95
CA GLY A 42 -0.15 -17.07 8.59
C GLY A 42 -1.42 -17.80 9.06
N ARG A 43 -1.47 -19.11 8.76
CA ARG A 43 -2.58 -19.96 9.19
C ARG A 43 -2.43 -20.30 10.67
N GLN A 44 -3.43 -19.93 11.46
CA GLN A 44 -3.53 -20.24 12.89
C GLN A 44 -4.38 -21.51 13.12
N PRO A 45 -4.32 -22.12 14.31
CA PRO A 45 -5.24 -23.17 14.73
C PRO A 45 -6.69 -22.69 14.71
N LYS A 46 -7.64 -23.61 14.52
CA LYS A 46 -9.07 -23.27 14.45
C LYS A 46 -9.58 -22.58 15.70
N GLU A 47 -9.08 -22.98 16.86
CA GLU A 47 -9.41 -22.43 18.17
C GLU A 47 -9.14 -20.93 18.24
N HIS A 48 -8.04 -20.46 17.66
CA HIS A 48 -7.72 -19.05 17.55
C HIS A 48 -8.82 -18.25 16.81
N TYR A 49 -9.35 -18.79 15.70
CA TYR A 49 -10.42 -18.10 14.97
C TYR A 49 -11.75 -18.11 15.72
N VAL A 50 -12.00 -19.12 16.56
CA VAL A 50 -13.17 -19.14 17.46
C VAL A 50 -13.07 -18.01 18.48
N GLU A 51 -11.95 -17.87 19.17
CA GLU A 51 -11.69 -16.81 20.15
C GLU A 51 -11.81 -15.40 19.52
N VAL A 52 -11.20 -15.22 18.34
CA VAL A 52 -11.30 -13.96 17.58
C VAL A 52 -12.76 -13.67 17.20
N ALA A 53 -13.49 -14.67 16.73
CA ALA A 53 -14.88 -14.50 16.33
C ALA A 53 -15.80 -14.20 17.52
N GLU A 54 -15.60 -14.86 18.66
CA GLU A 54 -16.34 -14.55 19.90
C GLU A 54 -16.15 -13.09 20.32
N ARG A 55 -14.91 -12.59 20.24
CA ARG A 55 -14.61 -11.20 20.53
C ARG A 55 -15.27 -10.24 19.52
N LEU A 56 -15.18 -10.52 18.21
CA LEU A 56 -15.76 -9.70 17.16
C LEU A 56 -17.30 -9.79 17.09
N ASN A 57 -17.89 -10.87 17.55
CA ASN A 57 -19.34 -11.03 17.65
C ASN A 57 -19.93 -10.42 18.94
N ALA A 58 -19.07 -9.94 19.85
CA ALA A 58 -19.53 -9.30 21.10
C ALA A 58 -20.63 -8.27 20.83
N GLY A 59 -21.59 -8.18 21.75
CA GLY A 59 -22.90 -7.54 21.53
C GLY A 59 -22.85 -6.08 21.10
N ASP A 60 -21.82 -5.35 21.44
CA ASP A 60 -21.64 -3.93 21.17
C ASP A 60 -20.88 -3.61 19.87
N ILE A 61 -20.31 -4.60 19.19
CA ILE A 61 -19.73 -4.40 17.84
C ILE A 61 -20.86 -4.41 16.80
N ASP A 62 -20.92 -3.36 16.00
CA ASP A 62 -21.89 -3.20 14.93
C ASP A 62 -21.42 -3.80 13.60
N VAL A 63 -20.15 -3.59 13.24
CA VAL A 63 -19.55 -4.02 11.98
C VAL A 63 -18.13 -4.52 12.19
N VAL A 64 -17.75 -5.58 11.47
CA VAL A 64 -16.38 -6.10 11.46
C VAL A 64 -15.67 -5.62 10.20
N HIS A 65 -14.55 -4.92 10.38
CA HIS A 65 -13.70 -4.50 9.26
C HIS A 65 -12.41 -5.31 9.26
N VAL A 66 -12.18 -6.06 8.19
CA VAL A 66 -11.00 -6.92 8.04
C VAL A 66 -10.02 -6.28 7.05
N GLN A 67 -8.79 -6.06 7.46
CA GLN A 67 -7.69 -5.69 6.58
C GLN A 67 -7.14 -6.97 5.93
N HIS A 68 -7.53 -7.21 4.68
CA HIS A 68 -7.27 -8.49 4.03
C HIS A 68 -5.98 -8.48 3.21
N GLU A 69 -5.10 -9.43 3.52
CA GLU A 69 -3.96 -9.82 2.72
C GLU A 69 -3.87 -11.36 2.74
N HIS A 70 -3.68 -11.98 1.59
CA HIS A 70 -3.68 -13.45 1.49
C HIS A 70 -2.64 -14.14 2.39
N SER A 71 -1.51 -13.50 2.63
CA SER A 71 -0.45 -14.02 3.51
C SER A 71 -0.90 -14.17 4.97
N PHE A 72 -1.84 -13.35 5.41
CA PHE A 72 -2.36 -13.40 6.79
C PHE A 72 -3.18 -14.67 7.07
N TRP A 73 -3.66 -15.33 6.02
CA TRP A 73 -4.51 -16.52 6.11
C TRP A 73 -3.79 -17.82 5.70
N GLY A 74 -2.46 -17.80 5.59
CA GLY A 74 -1.66 -18.95 5.13
C GLY A 74 -1.49 -19.03 3.61
N GLY A 75 -2.04 -18.08 2.85
CA GLY A 75 -1.85 -17.95 1.41
C GLY A 75 -3.08 -18.25 0.57
N ILE A 76 -2.88 -18.35 -0.75
CA ILE A 76 -3.95 -18.46 -1.75
C ILE A 76 -4.32 -19.90 -2.13
N LEU A 77 -3.53 -20.89 -1.72
CA LEU A 77 -3.79 -22.27 -2.13
C LEU A 77 -5.04 -22.80 -1.41
N PRO A 78 -5.93 -23.52 -2.12
CA PRO A 78 -7.08 -24.18 -1.51
C PRO A 78 -6.67 -25.10 -0.37
N GLY A 79 -7.43 -25.05 0.71
CA GLY A 79 -7.12 -25.78 1.94
C GLY A 79 -5.97 -25.18 2.77
N HIS A 80 -5.29 -24.14 2.27
CA HIS A 80 -4.27 -23.41 3.03
C HIS A 80 -4.78 -22.08 3.59
N SER A 81 -5.76 -21.43 2.94
CA SER A 81 -6.36 -20.20 3.48
C SER A 81 -7.35 -20.53 4.61
N ALA A 82 -7.10 -19.97 5.77
CA ALA A 82 -8.00 -20.08 6.91
C ALA A 82 -9.11 -19.01 6.91
N TYR A 83 -9.18 -18.15 5.89
CA TYR A 83 -10.19 -17.09 5.81
C TYR A 83 -11.62 -17.61 6.00
N TRP A 84 -11.95 -18.76 5.38
CA TRP A 84 -13.29 -19.33 5.47
C TRP A 84 -13.60 -19.89 6.87
N GLU A 85 -12.61 -20.41 7.58
CA GLU A 85 -12.76 -20.86 8.96
C GLU A 85 -13.16 -19.66 9.84
N PHE A 86 -12.51 -18.53 9.67
CA PHE A 86 -12.87 -17.26 10.32
C PHE A 86 -14.23 -16.72 9.85
N ARG A 87 -14.43 -16.62 8.51
CA ARG A 87 -15.62 -15.98 7.92
C ARG A 87 -16.94 -16.61 8.37
N TYR A 88 -16.99 -17.94 8.47
CA TYR A 88 -18.19 -18.68 8.91
C TYR A 88 -18.52 -18.49 10.39
N LEU A 89 -17.59 -18.02 11.19
CA LEU A 89 -17.80 -17.76 12.61
C LEU A 89 -18.31 -16.34 12.88
N ILE A 90 -18.16 -15.42 11.94
CA ILE A 90 -18.60 -14.02 12.11
C ILE A 90 -20.08 -13.88 11.81
N GLU A 91 -20.80 -13.32 12.78
CA GLU A 91 -22.25 -13.09 12.77
C GLU A 91 -22.63 -11.63 12.48
N LYS A 92 -21.65 -10.76 12.34
CA LYS A 92 -21.83 -9.33 12.09
C LYS A 92 -21.62 -9.01 10.60
N PRO A 93 -22.10 -7.86 10.12
CA PRO A 93 -21.73 -7.34 8.81
C PRO A 93 -20.23 -7.27 8.66
N ILE A 94 -19.67 -7.71 7.51
CA ILE A 94 -18.25 -7.64 7.24
C ILE A 94 -17.98 -6.67 6.10
N VAL A 95 -17.00 -5.79 6.34
CA VAL A 95 -16.34 -4.98 5.30
C VAL A 95 -14.90 -5.46 5.18
N LEU A 96 -14.42 -5.68 3.95
CA LEU A 96 -13.03 -6.04 3.68
C LEU A 96 -12.29 -4.88 3.03
N THR A 97 -11.10 -4.54 3.49
CA THR A 97 -10.15 -3.79 2.68
C THR A 97 -9.18 -4.77 2.02
N ALA A 98 -9.20 -4.83 0.69
CA ALA A 98 -8.30 -5.66 -0.10
C ALA A 98 -7.00 -4.91 -0.39
N HIS A 99 -5.90 -5.31 0.24
CA HIS A 99 -4.58 -4.72 -0.01
C HIS A 99 -3.89 -5.31 -1.24
N THR A 100 -4.29 -6.50 -1.65
CA THR A 100 -3.78 -7.20 -2.84
C THR A 100 -4.93 -7.77 -3.64
N THR A 101 -5.02 -7.37 -4.90
CA THR A 101 -6.02 -7.87 -5.87
C THR A 101 -5.38 -8.57 -7.06
N TYR A 102 -4.10 -8.92 -6.96
CA TYR A 102 -3.36 -9.59 -8.01
C TYR A 102 -4.08 -10.83 -8.53
N THR A 103 -4.04 -11.02 -9.84
CA THR A 103 -4.43 -12.27 -10.45
C THR A 103 -3.48 -13.40 -10.04
N ALA A 104 -3.93 -14.64 -10.15
CA ALA A 104 -3.05 -15.80 -9.92
C ALA A 104 -1.80 -15.75 -10.81
N GLU A 105 -1.93 -15.27 -12.04
CA GLU A 105 -0.82 -15.12 -12.98
C GLU A 105 0.21 -14.10 -12.48
N GLU A 106 -0.21 -12.93 -12.04
CA GLU A 106 0.65 -11.91 -11.47
C GLU A 106 1.36 -12.42 -10.22
N MET A 107 0.64 -13.00 -9.25
CA MET A 107 1.24 -13.57 -8.04
C MET A 107 2.26 -14.67 -8.34
N LEU A 108 2.03 -15.48 -9.38
CA LEU A 108 2.95 -16.55 -9.76
C LEU A 108 4.15 -16.03 -10.58
N ARG A 109 4.04 -14.91 -11.29
CA ARG A 109 5.16 -14.25 -11.97
C ARG A 109 6.19 -13.71 -10.98
N TYR A 110 5.77 -13.11 -9.88
CA TYR A 110 6.65 -12.45 -8.90
C TYR A 110 7.48 -13.40 -8.03
N ARG A 111 7.16 -14.70 -7.97
CA ARG A 111 7.96 -15.68 -7.24
C ARG A 111 8.92 -16.40 -8.18
N THR A 112 10.16 -15.93 -8.27
CA THR A 112 11.28 -16.69 -8.88
C THR A 112 11.61 -17.88 -8.01
N GLU A 113 10.98 -19.02 -8.29
CA GLU A 113 11.20 -20.24 -7.53
C GLU A 113 12.42 -21.00 -8.10
N ARG A 114 13.43 -21.21 -7.27
CA ARG A 114 14.64 -21.94 -7.66
C ARG A 114 14.49 -23.47 -7.51
N ARG A 115 13.49 -23.95 -6.77
CA ARG A 115 13.30 -25.38 -6.49
C ARG A 115 12.48 -26.06 -7.59
N PRO A 116 12.94 -27.17 -8.22
CA PRO A 116 12.29 -27.79 -9.38
C PRO A 116 10.85 -28.27 -9.10
N LEU A 117 10.60 -28.86 -7.93
CA LEU A 117 9.25 -29.29 -7.53
C LEU A 117 8.27 -28.11 -7.41
N LYS A 118 8.74 -26.98 -6.90
CA LYS A 118 7.91 -25.77 -6.81
C LYS A 118 7.70 -25.11 -8.18
N LYS A 119 8.67 -25.23 -9.12
CA LYS A 119 8.45 -24.83 -10.52
C LYS A 119 7.37 -25.65 -11.18
N LEU A 120 7.35 -26.97 -10.96
CA LEU A 120 6.31 -27.85 -11.48
C LEU A 120 4.94 -27.52 -10.87
N ALA A 121 4.87 -27.35 -9.55
CA ALA A 121 3.64 -26.93 -8.88
C ALA A 121 3.12 -25.57 -9.40
N LYS A 122 4.01 -24.61 -9.59
CA LYS A 122 3.69 -23.31 -10.20
C LYS A 122 3.14 -23.46 -11.62
N TRP A 123 3.74 -24.31 -12.43
CA TRP A 123 3.28 -24.59 -13.79
C TRP A 123 1.88 -25.23 -13.80
N LEU A 124 1.61 -26.20 -12.90
CA LEU A 124 0.30 -26.81 -12.73
C LEU A 124 -0.77 -25.80 -12.30
N LEU A 125 -0.44 -24.90 -11.38
CA LEU A 125 -1.33 -23.81 -10.94
C LEU A 125 -1.64 -22.83 -12.06
N LEU A 126 -0.63 -22.45 -12.87
CA LEU A 126 -0.84 -21.59 -14.04
C LEU A 126 -1.74 -22.23 -15.10
N ARG A 127 -1.70 -23.56 -15.22
CA ARG A 127 -2.59 -24.32 -16.13
C ARG A 127 -4.05 -24.31 -15.65
N ASN A 128 -4.28 -24.18 -14.34
CA ASN A 128 -5.60 -24.12 -13.70
C ASN A 128 -5.88 -22.73 -13.12
N ARG A 129 -5.40 -21.67 -13.76
CA ARG A 129 -5.48 -20.29 -13.26
C ARG A 129 -6.89 -19.85 -12.91
N SER A 130 -7.92 -20.21 -13.68
CA SER A 130 -9.31 -19.86 -13.41
C SER A 130 -9.81 -20.38 -12.05
N TRP A 131 -9.35 -21.55 -11.64
CA TRP A 131 -9.68 -22.11 -10.34
C TRP A 131 -8.93 -21.38 -9.20
N VAL A 132 -7.64 -21.05 -9.41
CA VAL A 132 -6.86 -20.28 -8.44
C VAL A 132 -7.43 -18.87 -8.30
N ASP A 133 -7.79 -18.23 -9.41
CA ASP A 133 -8.46 -16.92 -9.42
C ASP A 133 -9.81 -16.97 -8.70
N GLY A 134 -10.61 -18.02 -8.90
CA GLY A 134 -11.88 -18.21 -8.20
C GLY A 134 -11.72 -18.33 -6.69
N VAL A 135 -10.74 -19.09 -6.21
CA VAL A 135 -10.45 -19.20 -4.78
C VAL A 135 -9.95 -17.87 -4.20
N GLN A 136 -9.17 -17.15 -4.97
CA GLN A 136 -8.57 -15.89 -4.55
C GLN A 136 -9.61 -14.77 -4.39
N ILE A 137 -10.60 -14.70 -5.30
CA ILE A 137 -11.64 -13.69 -5.28
C ILE A 137 -12.73 -13.99 -4.27
N ALA A 138 -12.93 -15.24 -3.91
CA ALA A 138 -14.04 -15.67 -3.07
C ALA A 138 -14.24 -14.84 -1.78
N PRO A 139 -13.19 -14.40 -1.05
CA PRO A 139 -13.38 -13.47 0.08
C PRO A 139 -14.13 -12.20 -0.31
N PHE A 140 -13.80 -11.62 -1.45
CA PHE A 140 -14.26 -10.30 -1.87
C PHE A 140 -15.67 -10.28 -2.48
N ILE A 141 -16.18 -11.43 -2.95
CA ILE A 141 -17.58 -11.55 -3.45
C ILE A 141 -18.59 -11.82 -2.35
N THR A 142 -18.16 -12.09 -1.13
CA THR A 142 -19.02 -12.43 0.02
C THR A 142 -19.13 -11.33 1.06
N ALA A 143 -18.52 -10.17 0.81
CA ALA A 143 -18.52 -9.02 1.69
C ALA A 143 -18.51 -7.73 0.89
N ILE A 144 -18.90 -6.62 1.50
CA ILE A 144 -18.61 -5.30 0.93
C ILE A 144 -17.11 -5.11 0.98
N THR A 145 -16.52 -4.79 -0.19
CA THR A 145 -15.07 -4.72 -0.34
C THR A 145 -14.62 -3.31 -0.68
N ILE A 146 -13.64 -2.84 0.05
CA ILE A 146 -12.89 -1.61 -0.21
C ILE A 146 -11.60 -1.98 -0.96
N VAL A 147 -11.34 -1.27 -2.05
CA VAL A 147 -10.08 -1.30 -2.80
C VAL A 147 -9.53 0.12 -2.92
N HIS A 148 -8.24 0.27 -3.25
CA HIS A 148 -7.60 1.59 -3.29
C HIS A 148 -7.58 2.24 -4.67
N THR A 149 -7.83 1.46 -5.74
CA THR A 149 -7.76 1.91 -7.13
C THR A 149 -8.93 1.40 -7.96
N GLU A 150 -9.28 2.13 -9.03
CA GLU A 150 -10.27 1.69 -10.01
C GLU A 150 -9.81 0.42 -10.74
N GLU A 151 -8.48 0.31 -11.00
CA GLU A 151 -7.91 -0.91 -11.56
C GLU A 151 -8.18 -2.13 -10.67
N ALA A 152 -7.95 -2.01 -9.35
CA ALA A 152 -8.24 -3.08 -8.41
C ALA A 152 -9.75 -3.43 -8.38
N LYS A 153 -10.62 -2.42 -8.45
CA LYS A 153 -12.07 -2.64 -8.57
C LYS A 153 -12.41 -3.41 -9.83
N GLN A 154 -11.88 -2.98 -10.97
CA GLN A 154 -12.11 -3.63 -12.25
C GLN A 154 -11.62 -5.10 -12.24
N GLN A 155 -10.44 -5.34 -11.69
CA GLN A 155 -9.90 -6.69 -11.52
C GLN A 155 -10.81 -7.62 -10.69
N LEU A 156 -11.47 -7.09 -9.66
CA LEU A 156 -12.43 -7.85 -8.87
C LEU A 156 -13.74 -8.11 -9.64
N ILE A 157 -14.27 -7.11 -10.36
CA ILE A 157 -15.49 -7.23 -11.15
C ILE A 157 -15.32 -8.25 -12.28
N GLU A 158 -14.21 -8.20 -13.01
CA GLU A 158 -13.90 -9.16 -14.10
C GLU A 158 -13.82 -10.60 -13.61
N ARG A 159 -13.58 -10.80 -12.32
CA ARG A 159 -13.55 -12.12 -11.68
C ARG A 159 -14.84 -12.49 -10.96
N GLY A 160 -15.90 -11.66 -11.07
CA GLY A 160 -17.25 -11.98 -10.60
C GLY A 160 -17.73 -11.27 -9.35
N ALA A 161 -16.99 -10.24 -8.86
CA ALA A 161 -17.51 -9.39 -7.79
C ALA A 161 -18.66 -8.48 -8.30
N ASP A 162 -19.68 -8.29 -7.48
CA ASP A 162 -20.75 -7.35 -7.80
C ASP A 162 -20.22 -5.90 -7.68
N PRO A 163 -20.29 -5.10 -8.78
CA PRO A 163 -19.84 -3.70 -8.76
C PRO A 163 -20.43 -2.84 -7.65
N LYS A 164 -21.64 -3.18 -7.19
CA LYS A 164 -22.34 -2.47 -6.11
C LYS A 164 -21.65 -2.59 -4.77
N PHE A 165 -20.97 -3.70 -4.53
CA PHE A 165 -20.32 -4.02 -3.27
C PHE A 165 -18.81 -3.85 -3.30
N VAL A 166 -18.26 -3.26 -4.37
CA VAL A 166 -16.83 -2.92 -4.46
C VAL A 166 -16.67 -1.41 -4.52
N HIS A 167 -16.12 -0.83 -3.47
CA HIS A 167 -15.93 0.61 -3.31
C HIS A 167 -14.47 0.99 -3.45
N VAL A 168 -14.19 2.06 -4.21
CA VAL A 168 -12.84 2.62 -4.33
C VAL A 168 -12.65 3.71 -3.28
N VAL A 169 -11.82 3.42 -2.30
CA VAL A 169 -11.40 4.37 -1.27
C VAL A 169 -9.87 4.47 -1.32
N PRO A 170 -9.30 5.55 -1.86
CA PRO A 170 -7.85 5.72 -1.92
C PRO A 170 -7.23 5.73 -0.52
N ALA A 171 -5.93 5.45 -0.45
CA ALA A 171 -5.20 5.64 0.79
C ALA A 171 -5.21 7.12 1.19
N GLY A 172 -5.45 7.39 2.46
CA GLY A 172 -5.48 8.75 2.99
C GLY A 172 -4.10 9.40 2.99
N VAL A 173 -4.10 10.70 2.84
CA VAL A 173 -2.90 11.52 2.99
C VAL A 173 -2.75 11.87 4.48
N PRO A 174 -1.59 11.61 5.10
CA PRO A 174 -1.40 11.88 6.51
C PRO A 174 -1.30 13.37 6.80
N GLU A 175 -1.66 13.77 8.01
CA GLU A 175 -1.23 15.03 8.58
C GLU A 175 0.28 15.00 8.77
N VAL A 176 0.93 16.12 8.52
CA VAL A 176 2.38 16.23 8.60
C VAL A 176 2.78 17.40 9.48
N ILE A 177 3.91 17.26 10.15
CA ILE A 177 4.51 18.35 10.92
C ILE A 177 5.30 19.26 9.99
N ALA A 178 5.35 20.55 10.31
CA ALA A 178 6.15 21.51 9.58
C ALA A 178 7.65 21.32 9.84
N ALA A 179 8.49 21.52 8.82
CA ALA A 179 9.92 21.56 8.98
C ALA A 179 10.35 22.80 9.80
N ALA A 180 11.02 22.56 10.92
CA ALA A 180 11.40 23.64 11.85
C ALA A 180 12.42 24.63 11.24
N THR A 181 13.29 24.14 10.34
CA THR A 181 14.34 24.93 9.70
C THR A 181 14.17 25.10 8.19
N GLY A 182 13.01 24.69 7.65
CA GLY A 182 12.77 24.74 6.20
C GLY A 182 13.75 23.88 5.39
N GLY A 183 14.33 22.85 5.99
CA GLY A 183 15.29 21.94 5.36
C GLY A 183 16.77 22.35 5.54
N GLU A 184 17.07 23.48 6.14
CA GLU A 184 18.47 23.94 6.29
C GLU A 184 19.31 23.02 7.19
N ALA A 185 18.74 22.55 8.31
CA ALA A 185 19.44 21.63 9.21
C ALA A 185 19.78 20.32 8.50
N PHE A 186 18.86 19.80 7.71
CA PHE A 186 19.05 18.60 6.90
C PHE A 186 20.12 18.80 5.82
N ARG A 187 20.08 19.93 5.10
CA ARG A 187 21.09 20.30 4.11
C ARG A 187 22.50 20.40 4.69
N ARG A 188 22.65 21.03 5.85
CA ARG A 188 23.94 21.12 6.54
C ARG A 188 24.45 19.75 6.97
N ARG A 189 23.58 18.93 7.60
CA ARG A 189 23.94 17.58 8.08
C ARG A 189 24.47 16.68 6.97
N PHE A 190 23.88 16.74 5.80
CA PHE A 190 24.16 15.83 4.68
C PHE A 190 24.96 16.47 3.54
N GLY A 191 25.55 17.66 3.73
CA GLY A 191 26.39 18.31 2.72
C GLY A 191 25.65 18.65 1.42
N LEU A 192 24.41 19.13 1.54
CA LEU A 192 23.51 19.41 0.42
C LEU A 192 23.38 20.90 0.10
N ASN A 193 24.14 21.77 0.79
CA ASN A 193 24.11 23.22 0.56
C ASN A 193 24.61 23.54 -0.86
N GLY A 194 23.87 24.37 -1.58
CA GLY A 194 24.17 24.73 -2.96
C GLY A 194 23.75 23.70 -4.00
N PHE A 195 23.20 22.55 -3.59
CA PHE A 195 22.76 21.51 -4.52
C PHE A 195 21.24 21.50 -4.71
N ARG A 196 20.79 21.14 -5.91
CA ARG A 196 19.41 20.74 -6.18
C ARG A 196 19.23 19.31 -5.72
N VAL A 197 18.30 19.09 -4.80
CA VAL A 197 18.10 17.78 -4.14
C VAL A 197 16.93 17.05 -4.78
N ILE A 198 17.18 15.86 -5.31
CA ILE A 198 16.14 14.91 -5.70
C ILE A 198 16.06 13.81 -4.65
N THR A 199 14.86 13.41 -4.24
CA THR A 199 14.70 12.49 -3.09
C THR A 199 13.83 11.29 -3.47
N ILE A 200 14.28 10.08 -3.17
CA ILE A 200 13.42 8.88 -3.13
C ILE A 200 13.13 8.58 -1.67
N PHE A 201 11.84 8.57 -1.30
CA PHE A 201 11.39 8.37 0.07
C PHE A 201 10.77 6.99 0.29
N GLY A 202 11.04 6.38 1.44
CA GLY A 202 10.42 5.17 1.95
C GLY A 202 11.37 3.98 2.09
N TYR A 203 10.82 2.81 2.41
CA TYR A 203 11.62 1.60 2.58
C TYR A 203 12.37 1.22 1.30
N ILE A 204 13.63 0.80 1.45
CA ILE A 204 14.44 0.30 0.33
C ILE A 204 13.94 -1.08 -0.07
N ALA A 205 13.50 -1.17 -1.35
CA ALA A 205 12.99 -2.40 -1.96
C ALA A 205 13.25 -2.39 -3.47
N PRO A 206 13.39 -3.56 -4.13
CA PRO A 206 13.75 -3.66 -5.55
C PRO A 206 12.79 -2.93 -6.50
N ASN A 207 11.51 -2.86 -6.16
CA ASN A 207 10.49 -2.22 -7.00
C ASN A 207 10.47 -0.69 -6.93
N LYS A 208 11.39 -0.05 -6.18
CA LYS A 208 11.42 1.41 -5.99
C LYS A 208 12.19 2.17 -7.06
N GLY A 209 12.85 1.48 -8.01
CA GLY A 209 13.52 2.09 -9.17
C GLY A 209 14.83 2.81 -8.85
N TYR A 210 15.53 2.41 -7.80
CA TYR A 210 16.82 3.00 -7.44
C TYR A 210 17.84 2.85 -8.57
N GLU A 211 17.91 1.67 -9.19
CA GLU A 211 18.86 1.36 -10.26
C GLU A 211 18.65 2.28 -11.48
N LEU A 212 17.38 2.58 -11.82
CA LEU A 212 17.05 3.48 -12.90
C LEU A 212 17.54 4.90 -12.58
N THR A 213 17.33 5.36 -11.36
CA THR A 213 17.75 6.69 -10.89
C THR A 213 19.28 6.80 -10.81
N LEU A 214 19.97 5.75 -10.34
CA LEU A 214 21.43 5.72 -10.28
C LEU A 214 22.07 5.72 -11.67
N LYS A 215 21.49 5.02 -12.66
CA LYS A 215 21.93 5.06 -14.05
C LYS A 215 21.71 6.44 -14.69
N LEU A 216 20.68 7.15 -14.28
CA LEU A 216 20.37 8.49 -14.75
C LEU A 216 21.33 9.54 -14.18
N LEU A 217 21.75 9.40 -12.92
CA LEU A 217 22.46 10.44 -12.15
C LEU A 217 23.71 11.00 -12.83
N PRO A 218 24.58 10.21 -13.51
CA PRO A 218 25.74 10.75 -14.23
C PRO A 218 25.39 11.70 -15.38
N SER A 219 24.20 11.59 -15.96
CA SER A 219 23.74 12.43 -17.06
C SER A 219 23.05 13.73 -16.62
N LEU A 220 22.85 13.89 -15.30
CA LEU A 220 22.29 15.09 -14.70
C LEU A 220 23.40 16.12 -14.37
N PRO A 221 23.08 17.42 -14.31
CA PRO A 221 24.03 18.46 -13.89
C PRO A 221 24.72 18.11 -12.55
N GLU A 222 25.96 18.55 -12.41
CA GLU A 222 26.79 18.23 -11.23
C GLU A 222 26.23 18.78 -9.91
N ASP A 223 25.43 19.84 -9.99
CA ASP A 223 24.74 20.44 -8.84
C ASP A 223 23.49 19.64 -8.38
N VAL A 224 23.20 18.48 -8.98
CA VAL A 224 22.10 17.62 -8.56
C VAL A 224 22.60 16.49 -7.68
N LYS A 225 22.05 16.36 -6.47
CA LYS A 225 22.32 15.25 -5.54
C LYS A 225 21.06 14.42 -5.28
N LEU A 226 21.25 13.10 -5.20
CA LEU A 226 20.21 12.14 -4.83
C LEU A 226 20.23 11.87 -3.33
N VAL A 227 19.08 12.01 -2.69
CA VAL A 227 18.85 11.55 -1.31
C VAL A 227 17.94 10.32 -1.35
N ILE A 228 18.41 9.22 -0.79
CA ILE A 228 17.62 8.02 -0.50
C ILE A 228 17.21 8.11 0.96
N ALA A 229 16.00 8.62 1.19
CA ALA A 229 15.45 8.87 2.52
C ALA A 229 14.70 7.62 3.02
N GLY A 230 15.44 6.67 3.59
CA GLY A 230 14.92 5.41 4.09
C GLY A 230 15.98 4.34 4.25
N GLY A 231 15.56 3.21 4.82
CA GLY A 231 16.40 2.03 5.06
C GLY A 231 15.74 0.72 4.62
N PRO A 232 16.42 -0.43 4.69
CA PRO A 232 15.86 -1.72 4.34
C PRO A 232 14.72 -2.09 5.30
N ARG A 233 13.57 -2.52 4.76
CA ARG A 233 12.35 -2.81 5.55
C ARG A 233 12.58 -3.83 6.67
N ASN A 234 13.39 -4.85 6.38
CA ASN A 234 13.73 -5.94 7.31
C ASN A 234 15.04 -6.62 6.88
N ALA A 235 15.54 -7.56 7.68
CA ALA A 235 16.76 -8.29 7.40
C ALA A 235 16.78 -9.02 6.04
N ALA A 236 15.64 -9.41 5.50
CA ALA A 236 15.54 -10.04 4.18
C ALA A 236 15.89 -9.07 3.04
N MET A 237 15.84 -7.76 3.27
CA MET A 237 16.20 -6.73 2.29
C MET A 237 17.68 -6.31 2.38
N GLU A 238 18.41 -6.75 3.38
CA GLU A 238 19.86 -6.43 3.53
C GLU A 238 20.72 -6.83 2.32
N PRO A 239 20.53 -8.02 1.69
CA PRO A 239 21.28 -8.37 0.49
C PRO A 239 21.03 -7.40 -0.68
N TYR A 240 19.80 -6.94 -0.86
CA TYR A 240 19.49 -5.95 -1.88
C TYR A 240 20.08 -4.58 -1.54
N PHE A 241 20.04 -4.19 -0.27
CA PHE A 241 20.66 -2.94 0.19
C PHE A 241 22.18 -2.94 -0.01
N ALA A 242 22.85 -4.06 0.25
CA ALA A 242 24.27 -4.23 -0.05
C ALA A 242 24.57 -4.14 -1.55
N GLN A 243 23.71 -4.76 -2.39
CA GLN A 243 23.82 -4.64 -3.86
C GLN A 243 23.68 -3.18 -4.31
N LEU A 244 22.72 -2.43 -3.76
CA LEU A 244 22.51 -1.02 -4.09
C LEU A 244 23.73 -0.16 -3.77
N ARG A 245 24.37 -0.39 -2.61
CA ARG A 245 25.63 0.29 -2.24
C ARG A 245 26.75 -0.04 -3.22
N ASN A 246 26.91 -1.29 -3.62
CA ASN A 246 27.91 -1.69 -4.62
C ASN A 246 27.66 -1.00 -5.98
N ILE A 247 26.40 -0.82 -6.38
CA ILE A 247 26.05 -0.08 -7.61
C ILE A 247 26.48 1.38 -7.48
N ILE A 248 26.22 2.04 -6.35
CA ILE A 248 26.62 3.43 -6.12
C ILE A 248 28.14 3.59 -6.23
N GLU A 249 28.89 2.72 -5.58
CA GLU A 249 30.36 2.72 -5.58
C GLU A 249 30.92 2.48 -7.00
N SER A 250 30.43 1.44 -7.68
CA SER A 250 30.90 1.06 -9.02
C SER A 250 30.52 2.05 -10.12
N SER A 251 29.47 2.84 -9.90
CA SER A 251 29.02 3.85 -10.87
C SER A 251 29.75 5.19 -10.71
N GLY A 252 30.62 5.36 -9.72
CA GLY A 252 31.37 6.60 -9.48
C GLY A 252 30.49 7.79 -9.06
N VAL A 253 29.29 7.53 -8.52
CA VAL A 253 28.32 8.59 -8.11
C VAL A 253 28.22 8.74 -6.58
N GLN A 254 29.11 8.11 -5.83
CA GLN A 254 29.08 8.10 -4.35
C GLN A 254 29.03 9.50 -3.75
N ASP A 255 29.72 10.48 -4.31
CA ASP A 255 29.73 11.87 -3.82
C ASP A 255 28.42 12.63 -4.11
N ARG A 256 27.56 12.05 -4.93
CA ARG A 256 26.26 12.61 -5.34
C ARG A 256 25.08 11.88 -4.73
N VAL A 257 25.30 10.84 -3.92
CA VAL A 257 24.25 10.03 -3.30
C VAL A 257 24.38 10.06 -1.79
N VAL A 258 23.29 10.39 -1.13
CA VAL A 258 23.14 10.34 0.33
C VAL A 258 22.11 9.29 0.68
N ILE A 259 22.47 8.33 1.54
CA ILE A 259 21.52 7.36 2.14
C ILE A 259 21.36 7.73 3.61
N THR A 260 20.14 8.14 4.00
CA THR A 260 19.93 8.65 5.36
C THR A 260 19.70 7.55 6.41
N GLY A 261 19.30 6.35 5.98
CA GLY A 261 18.64 5.39 6.86
C GLY A 261 17.22 5.86 7.23
N TYR A 262 16.67 5.27 8.29
CA TYR A 262 15.35 5.68 8.80
C TYR A 262 15.40 7.09 9.37
N LEU A 263 14.37 7.85 9.08
CA LEU A 263 14.17 9.21 9.58
C LEU A 263 12.98 9.23 10.53
N ARG A 264 13.07 10.01 11.61
CA ARG A 264 11.93 10.35 12.46
C ARG A 264 11.05 11.38 11.75
N ASP A 265 9.84 11.59 12.18
CA ASP A 265 8.86 12.47 11.51
C ASP A 265 9.41 13.91 11.34
N GLU A 266 10.13 14.45 12.33
CA GLU A 266 10.77 15.76 12.23
C GLU A 266 11.87 15.78 11.16
N GLU A 267 12.63 14.69 11.05
CA GLU A 267 13.68 14.56 10.04
C GLU A 267 13.07 14.34 8.63
N VAL A 268 11.91 13.66 8.54
CA VAL A 268 11.15 13.55 7.28
C VAL A 268 10.68 14.92 6.82
N ALA A 269 10.15 15.76 7.74
CA ALA A 269 9.75 17.12 7.43
C ALA A 269 10.91 17.93 6.84
N GLU A 270 12.08 17.89 7.48
CA GLU A 270 13.28 18.57 7.02
C GLU A 270 13.80 18.01 5.68
N ALA A 271 13.76 16.69 5.48
CA ALA A 271 14.13 16.07 4.22
C ALA A 271 13.20 16.50 3.07
N MET A 272 11.89 16.56 3.31
CA MET A 272 10.92 17.02 2.32
C MET A 272 11.13 18.51 2.01
N ALA A 273 11.35 19.36 3.03
CA ALA A 273 11.64 20.77 2.82
C ALA A 273 12.95 20.98 2.03
N ALA A 274 13.98 20.18 2.28
CA ALA A 274 15.25 20.22 1.54
C ALA A 274 15.12 19.77 0.08
N SER A 275 14.08 19.00 -0.27
CA SER A 275 13.92 18.38 -1.59
C SER A 275 13.40 19.38 -2.62
N SER A 276 14.02 19.43 -3.81
CA SER A 276 13.53 20.18 -4.98
C SER A 276 12.43 19.39 -5.72
N VAL A 277 12.63 18.07 -5.89
CA VAL A 277 11.67 17.15 -6.51
C VAL A 277 11.74 15.82 -5.75
N VAL A 278 10.58 15.22 -5.46
CA VAL A 278 10.52 13.87 -4.91
C VAL A 278 10.23 12.88 -6.03
N LEU A 279 10.98 11.78 -6.05
CA LEU A 279 10.92 10.76 -7.09
C LEU A 279 10.19 9.53 -6.59
N THR A 280 9.28 9.00 -7.40
CA THR A 280 8.65 7.69 -7.22
C THR A 280 8.80 6.85 -8.49
N PRO A 281 10.06 6.48 -8.87
CA PRO A 281 10.37 5.81 -10.13
C PRO A 281 10.13 4.31 -10.04
N HIS A 282 8.99 3.92 -9.48
CA HIS A 282 8.68 2.52 -9.21
C HIS A 282 8.63 1.72 -10.51
N THR A 283 9.12 0.49 -10.46
CA THR A 283 8.97 -0.47 -11.57
C THR A 283 7.63 -1.19 -11.50
N GLU A 284 7.07 -1.29 -10.29
CA GLU A 284 5.80 -1.96 -10.01
C GLU A 284 5.16 -1.36 -8.75
N ALA A 285 3.86 -1.11 -8.81
CA ALA A 285 3.06 -0.71 -7.66
C ALA A 285 1.57 -0.97 -7.94
N THR A 286 0.86 -1.56 -6.99
CA THR A 286 -0.63 -1.65 -6.97
C THR A 286 -1.25 -0.47 -6.23
N GLY A 287 -0.49 0.15 -5.38
CA GLY A 287 -0.75 1.36 -4.63
C GLY A 287 0.53 1.69 -3.87
N SER A 288 0.84 2.95 -3.71
CA SER A 288 2.03 3.34 -2.97
C SER A 288 1.68 4.35 -1.90
N TYR A 289 1.57 3.87 -0.66
CA TYR A 289 1.40 4.76 0.48
C TYR A 289 2.56 5.76 0.60
N SER A 290 3.77 5.38 0.12
CA SER A 290 4.91 6.30 0.17
C SER A 290 4.77 7.55 -0.69
N VAL A 291 3.88 7.58 -1.71
CA VAL A 291 3.62 8.79 -2.50
C VAL A 291 2.76 9.80 -1.74
N THR A 292 1.95 9.34 -0.79
CA THR A 292 1.10 10.26 -0.02
C THR A 292 1.90 11.19 0.90
N ILE A 293 3.09 10.76 1.34
CA ILE A 293 3.96 11.57 2.19
C ILE A 293 4.45 12.84 1.48
N PRO A 294 5.11 12.78 0.30
CA PRO A 294 5.50 14.01 -0.39
C PRO A 294 4.29 14.86 -0.81
N LEU A 295 3.14 14.27 -1.14
CA LEU A 295 1.92 15.01 -1.41
C LEU A 295 1.41 15.75 -0.16
N ALA A 296 1.50 15.15 1.03
CA ALA A 296 1.16 15.78 2.29
C ALA A 296 2.03 17.03 2.58
N TYR A 297 3.31 16.96 2.21
CA TYR A 297 4.23 18.11 2.31
C TYR A 297 4.10 19.09 1.14
N GLY A 298 3.15 18.89 0.23
CA GLY A 298 2.96 19.76 -0.93
C GLY A 298 4.18 19.78 -1.86
N LYS A 299 4.86 18.64 -2.09
CA LYS A 299 6.05 18.57 -2.93
C LYS A 299 5.70 18.25 -4.38
N ALA A 300 6.51 18.80 -5.29
CA ALA A 300 6.49 18.35 -6.68
C ALA A 300 7.01 16.89 -6.75
N VAL A 301 6.21 16.01 -7.30
CA VAL A 301 6.52 14.57 -7.41
C VAL A 301 6.62 14.17 -8.87
N LEU A 302 7.72 13.49 -9.23
CA LEU A 302 7.92 12.81 -10.51
C LEU A 302 7.78 11.31 -10.31
N ALA A 303 6.79 10.70 -10.95
CA ALA A 303 6.44 9.29 -10.79
C ALA A 303 6.48 8.52 -12.11
N SER A 304 6.72 7.22 -12.05
CA SER A 304 6.54 6.32 -13.19
C SER A 304 5.06 6.30 -13.62
N ASP A 305 4.79 6.17 -14.90
CA ASP A 305 3.45 6.02 -15.45
C ASP A 305 2.89 4.61 -15.15
N LEU A 306 2.57 4.35 -13.89
CA LEU A 306 1.86 3.16 -13.43
C LEU A 306 0.38 3.48 -13.17
N ALA A 307 -0.49 2.48 -13.29
CA ALA A 307 -1.93 2.67 -13.16
C ALA A 307 -2.34 3.41 -11.88
N CYS A 308 -1.77 3.03 -10.73
CA CYS A 308 -2.06 3.68 -9.44
C CYS A 308 -1.63 5.17 -9.41
N PHE A 309 -0.56 5.56 -10.08
CA PHE A 309 -0.12 6.96 -10.16
C PHE A 309 -0.91 7.76 -11.21
N ARG A 310 -1.29 7.12 -12.34
CA ARG A 310 -2.24 7.71 -13.29
C ARG A 310 -3.57 8.06 -12.62
N GLU A 311 -4.11 7.17 -11.80
CA GLU A 311 -5.36 7.43 -11.07
C GLU A 311 -5.25 8.63 -10.13
N ILE A 312 -4.14 8.79 -9.42
CA ILE A 312 -3.88 9.98 -8.59
C ILE A 312 -3.95 11.23 -9.48
N THR A 313 -3.24 11.20 -10.61
CA THR A 313 -3.17 12.33 -11.54
C THR A 313 -4.50 12.63 -12.22
N GLN A 314 -5.32 11.61 -12.50
CA GLN A 314 -6.67 11.78 -13.05
C GLN A 314 -7.63 12.44 -12.05
N ARG A 315 -7.47 12.16 -10.76
CA ARG A 315 -8.27 12.79 -9.70
C ARG A 315 -7.88 14.26 -9.49
N ILE A 316 -6.60 14.52 -9.39
CA ILE A 316 -5.99 15.86 -9.32
C ILE A 316 -4.61 15.73 -9.97
N ALA A 317 -4.31 16.55 -10.97
CA ALA A 317 -3.04 16.50 -11.73
C ALA A 317 -1.86 17.01 -10.89
N CYS A 318 -1.58 16.32 -9.76
CA CYS A 318 -0.56 16.68 -8.77
C CYS A 318 0.76 15.93 -8.93
N LEU A 319 0.84 14.98 -9.87
CA LEU A 319 2.08 14.27 -10.21
C LEU A 319 2.51 14.60 -11.64
N GLU A 320 3.79 14.71 -11.85
CA GLU A 320 4.41 14.61 -13.17
C GLU A 320 4.67 13.12 -13.44
N LEU A 321 4.32 12.62 -14.63
CA LEU A 321 4.50 11.22 -14.98
C LEU A 321 5.52 11.07 -16.11
N PHE A 322 6.37 10.03 -16.01
CA PHE A 322 7.26 9.60 -17.06
C PHE A 322 7.02 8.12 -17.41
N ARG A 323 7.32 7.68 -18.62
CA ARG A 323 7.14 6.28 -19.06
C ARG A 323 7.96 5.33 -18.19
N ALA A 324 7.28 4.38 -17.53
CA ALA A 324 7.92 3.41 -16.63
C ALA A 324 9.05 2.66 -17.35
N GLY A 325 10.25 2.71 -16.76
CA GLY A 325 11.46 2.07 -17.31
C GLY A 325 12.18 2.83 -18.41
N ASP A 326 11.62 3.92 -18.94
CA ASP A 326 12.26 4.76 -19.96
C ASP A 326 13.16 5.82 -19.31
N ILE A 327 14.47 5.60 -19.38
CA ILE A 327 15.46 6.46 -18.73
C ILE A 327 15.54 7.85 -19.38
N GLU A 328 15.33 7.94 -20.71
CA GLU A 328 15.42 9.23 -21.40
C GLU A 328 14.19 10.09 -21.13
N ASP A 329 13.00 9.49 -21.11
CA ASP A 329 11.77 10.17 -20.75
C ASP A 329 11.83 10.64 -19.28
N PHE A 330 12.36 9.79 -18.37
CA PHE A 330 12.61 10.17 -16.98
C PHE A 330 13.57 11.37 -16.88
N ARG A 331 14.68 11.34 -17.64
CA ARG A 331 15.66 12.44 -17.67
C ARG A 331 15.02 13.75 -18.11
N GLN A 332 14.26 13.72 -19.20
CA GLN A 332 13.63 14.91 -19.77
C GLN A 332 12.65 15.55 -18.78
N HIS A 333 11.73 14.77 -18.19
CA HIS A 333 10.76 15.25 -17.21
C HIS A 333 11.45 15.78 -15.94
N LEU A 334 12.48 15.09 -15.45
CA LEU A 334 13.23 15.54 -14.28
C LEU A 334 13.96 16.87 -14.54
N LEU A 335 14.63 17.01 -15.68
CA LEU A 335 15.30 18.26 -16.03
C LEU A 335 14.31 19.42 -16.21
N GLN A 336 13.14 19.16 -16.80
CA GLN A 336 12.08 20.16 -16.90
C GLN A 336 11.65 20.63 -15.50
N LEU A 337 11.37 19.68 -14.58
CA LEU A 337 11.00 20.04 -13.20
C LEU A 337 12.12 20.76 -12.46
N LEU A 338 13.38 20.40 -12.65
CA LEU A 338 14.51 21.06 -12.00
C LEU A 338 14.73 22.51 -12.49
N ASN A 339 14.37 22.80 -13.74
CA ASN A 339 14.63 24.09 -14.38
C ASN A 339 13.39 25.00 -14.46
N ASP A 340 12.17 24.45 -14.28
CA ASP A 340 10.90 25.21 -14.36
C ASP A 340 10.27 25.31 -12.97
N GLU A 341 10.51 26.43 -12.30
CA GLU A 341 9.95 26.73 -10.98
C GLU A 341 8.43 26.89 -11.01
N ALA A 342 7.88 27.49 -12.07
CA ALA A 342 6.44 27.69 -12.19
C ALA A 342 5.69 26.36 -12.32
N ARG A 343 6.29 25.41 -13.05
CA ARG A 343 5.76 24.03 -13.17
C ARG A 343 5.80 23.32 -11.83
N ARG A 344 6.92 23.38 -11.07
CA ARG A 344 6.99 22.83 -9.72
C ARG A 344 5.96 23.45 -8.80
N ALA A 345 5.86 24.78 -8.73
CA ALA A 345 4.89 25.47 -7.90
C ALA A 345 3.44 25.08 -8.21
N THR A 346 3.14 24.80 -9.49
CA THR A 346 1.82 24.30 -9.89
C THR A 346 1.55 22.91 -9.34
N LEU A 347 2.52 21.97 -9.43
CA LEU A 347 2.39 20.63 -8.85
C LEU A 347 2.28 20.69 -7.32
N GLU A 348 3.07 21.52 -6.67
CA GLU A 348 3.07 21.70 -5.21
C GLU A 348 1.71 22.23 -4.69
N ARG A 349 1.12 23.18 -5.38
CA ARG A 349 -0.24 23.66 -5.07
C ARG A 349 -1.28 22.56 -5.22
N ARG A 350 -1.21 21.78 -6.32
CA ARG A 350 -2.12 20.64 -6.57
C ARG A 350 -1.90 19.48 -5.60
N ALA A 351 -0.67 19.28 -5.16
CA ALA A 351 -0.36 18.28 -4.12
C ALA A 351 -1.05 18.63 -2.79
N LYS A 352 -1.06 19.92 -2.40
CA LYS A 352 -1.80 20.40 -1.23
C LYS A 352 -3.31 20.20 -1.38
N GLU A 353 -3.87 20.54 -2.55
CA GLU A 353 -5.29 20.29 -2.87
C GLU A 353 -5.64 18.81 -2.77
N TYR A 354 -4.75 17.93 -3.27
CA TYR A 354 -4.91 16.48 -3.15
C TYR A 354 -4.88 16.05 -1.67
N ALA A 355 -3.95 16.57 -0.89
CA ALA A 355 -3.80 16.24 0.53
C ALA A 355 -5.04 16.63 1.34
N GLU A 356 -5.62 17.80 1.10
CA GLU A 356 -6.87 18.23 1.74
C GLU A 356 -8.05 17.34 1.37
N ARG A 357 -8.24 17.06 0.07
CA ARG A 357 -9.38 16.30 -0.44
C ARG A 357 -9.35 14.82 -0.07
N TYR A 358 -8.16 14.25 0.12
CA TYR A 358 -7.92 12.85 0.45
C TYR A 358 -7.25 12.69 1.82
N SER A 359 -7.46 13.63 2.74
CA SER A 359 -7.02 13.50 4.13
C SER A 359 -7.60 12.25 4.78
N TRP A 360 -6.93 11.72 5.79
CA TRP A 360 -7.45 10.57 6.54
C TRP A 360 -8.83 10.83 7.15
N HIS A 361 -9.15 12.08 7.51
CA HIS A 361 -10.48 12.45 7.96
C HIS A 361 -11.55 12.19 6.87
N CYS A 362 -11.33 12.69 5.65
CA CYS A 362 -12.25 12.44 4.52
C CYS A 362 -12.35 10.95 4.17
N ILE A 363 -11.24 10.21 4.28
CA ILE A 363 -11.22 8.76 4.07
C ILE A 363 -12.03 8.02 5.15
N ALA A 364 -11.91 8.44 6.40
CA ALA A 364 -12.71 7.87 7.49
C ALA A 364 -14.22 8.10 7.30
N GLU A 365 -14.63 9.31 6.90
CA GLU A 365 -16.04 9.60 6.59
C GLU A 365 -16.60 8.70 5.47
N ARG A 366 -15.84 8.55 4.38
CA ARG A 366 -16.22 7.64 3.28
C ARG A 366 -16.30 6.19 3.75
N THR A 367 -15.36 5.76 4.57
CA THR A 367 -15.33 4.41 5.14
C THR A 367 -16.53 4.17 6.06
N ARG A 368 -16.88 5.16 6.89
CA ARG A 368 -18.09 5.11 7.73
C ARG A 368 -19.37 4.96 6.91
N THR A 369 -19.50 5.69 5.80
CA THR A 369 -20.64 5.54 4.89
C THR A 369 -20.76 4.10 4.36
N ILE A 370 -19.64 3.44 4.08
CA ILE A 370 -19.61 2.03 3.65
C ILE A 370 -20.03 1.10 4.81
N TYR A 371 -19.67 1.39 6.05
CA TYR A 371 -20.18 0.64 7.21
C TYR A 371 -21.69 0.78 7.36
N GLU A 372 -22.24 1.98 7.18
CA GLU A 372 -23.69 2.23 7.21
C GLU A 372 -24.40 1.45 6.10
N GLU A 373 -23.79 1.32 4.92
CA GLU A 373 -24.29 0.46 3.85
C GLU A 373 -24.26 -1.01 4.25
N ALA A 374 -23.15 -1.48 4.85
CA ALA A 374 -23.03 -2.85 5.31
C ALA A 374 -24.12 -3.21 6.34
N LEU A 375 -24.41 -2.30 7.26
CA LEU A 375 -25.48 -2.47 8.25
C LEU A 375 -26.88 -2.57 7.60
N ARG A 376 -27.12 -1.83 6.50
CA ARG A 376 -28.42 -1.84 5.78
C ARG A 376 -28.62 -3.10 4.96
N VAL A 377 -27.57 -3.61 4.31
CA VAL A 377 -27.69 -4.75 3.39
C VAL A 377 -27.47 -6.10 4.08
N TYR A 378 -27.00 -6.08 5.33
CA TYR A 378 -26.75 -7.28 6.07
C TYR A 378 -28.07 -7.97 6.45
N ALA A 379 -28.36 -9.10 5.80
CA ALA A 379 -29.32 -10.07 6.30
C ALA A 379 -28.55 -11.10 7.15
N PRO A 380 -28.92 -11.32 8.43
CA PRO A 380 -28.26 -12.35 9.22
C PRO A 380 -28.36 -13.68 8.47
N VAL A 381 -27.21 -14.33 8.25
CA VAL A 381 -27.17 -15.68 7.68
C VAL A 381 -27.90 -16.58 8.67
N THR A 382 -29.14 -16.94 8.35
CA THR A 382 -29.87 -17.89 9.16
C THR A 382 -29.08 -19.18 9.18
N ARG A 383 -28.44 -19.47 10.31
CA ARG A 383 -27.69 -20.71 10.53
C ARG A 383 -28.63 -21.88 10.25
N ARG A 384 -28.38 -22.66 9.23
CA ARG A 384 -28.71 -24.09 9.31
C ARG A 384 -27.67 -24.68 10.27
N PRO A 385 -28.08 -25.23 11.42
CA PRO A 385 -27.13 -25.87 12.30
C PRO A 385 -26.43 -26.99 11.52
N TYR A 386 -25.13 -26.86 11.33
CA TYR A 386 -24.29 -27.97 10.88
C TYR A 386 -24.24 -28.93 12.07
N THR A 387 -25.23 -29.81 12.13
CA THR A 387 -25.18 -30.95 13.03
C THR A 387 -24.04 -31.84 12.53
N LEU A 388 -23.02 -31.97 13.33
CA LEU A 388 -21.95 -32.97 13.19
C LEU A 388 -22.58 -34.37 13.47
N SER A 389 -23.55 -34.81 12.66
CA SER A 389 -23.99 -36.19 12.58
C SER A 389 -23.38 -36.73 11.30
N GLY A 390 -22.33 -37.55 11.47
CA GLY A 390 -21.72 -38.26 10.39
C GLY A 390 -22.76 -39.12 9.67
N LYS A 391 -23.10 -38.76 8.43
CA LYS A 391 -23.49 -39.67 7.37
C LYS A 391 -23.00 -39.06 6.07
N ARG A 392 -22.04 -39.75 5.42
CA ARG A 392 -21.68 -39.56 4.04
C ARG A 392 -22.96 -39.63 3.20
N ALA A 393 -23.32 -38.56 2.53
CA ALA A 393 -24.19 -38.64 1.37
C ALA A 393 -23.28 -38.77 0.15
N SER A 394 -23.34 -39.92 -0.47
CA SER A 394 -22.86 -40.21 -1.81
C SER A 394 -23.66 -39.38 -2.82
N PHE A 395 -22.93 -38.51 -3.56
CA PHE A 395 -23.11 -38.24 -4.99
C PHE A 395 -21.81 -37.66 -5.53
#